data_b41add08512dce7d4f64f423f48d9901
#
_entry.id   b41add08512dce7d4f64f423f48d9901
#
_cell.length_a   1.000
_cell.length_b   1.000
_cell.length_c   1.000
_cell.angle_alpha   90.00
_cell.angle_beta   90.00
_cell.angle_gamma   90.00
#
_symmetry.space_group_name_H-M   'P 1'
#
loop_
_entity.id
_entity.type
_entity.pdbx_description
1 polymer ?
#
loop_
_entity_poly.entity_id
_entity_poly.type
_entity_poly.pdbx_seq_one_letter_code
_entity_poly.pdbx_strand_id
1 'polypeptide(L)'
;MVNQLQNFFISHCDIQQLEVNSNQIEIVKKLEQYYKENFQSYFSKLFSKKSSKKCFYLYGDVGVGKTMILNFFFDHLKEKRLRLHFNEFMLNFHDFVHEKKEENTINHFVKNLKLKASLIYFDEFQVTNIVDAMILGKLFDQIFKENIRIIVTSNTKISELYKDGLQRDQFKPFIKVMEQKSVECELKIEDDYRKSSNNQKQRYFYPLNQETNFKINKFFRTITKDKKHSLKIINVKGRDFKIENFYEGVVRFNFNELCAQNLGAEDYLEIIKNCKFIVIDQIPQFN
;
A
#
# COMPACT_ATOMS: atom_id res chain seq x y z
N MET A 1 10.13 24.39 -2.79
CA MET A 1 8.86 23.71 -2.46
C MET A 1 8.99 22.81 -1.22
N VAL A 2 9.95 21.89 -1.14
CA VAL A 2 10.04 20.97 0.01
C VAL A 2 10.47 21.63 1.33
N ASN A 3 11.09 22.80 1.33
CA ASN A 3 11.46 23.54 2.56
C ASN A 3 10.26 24.13 3.34
N GLN A 4 9.04 23.88 2.90
CA GLN A 4 7.80 24.35 3.51
C GLN A 4 6.74 23.22 3.55
N LEU A 5 7.17 21.97 3.48
CA LEU A 5 6.25 20.83 3.40
C LEU A 5 5.28 20.80 4.58
N GLN A 6 5.75 21.20 5.75
CA GLN A 6 4.92 21.29 6.95
C GLN A 6 3.75 22.29 6.78
N ASN A 7 4.01 23.50 6.26
CA ASN A 7 2.97 24.51 6.06
C ASN A 7 1.99 24.06 4.97
N PHE A 8 2.49 23.42 3.91
CA PHE A 8 1.63 22.84 2.88
C PHE A 8 0.77 21.70 3.41
N PHE A 9 1.29 20.86 4.33
CA PHE A 9 0.52 19.81 4.97
C PHE A 9 -0.61 20.38 5.85
N ILE A 10 -0.33 21.40 6.65
CA ILE A 10 -1.34 22.08 7.47
C ILE A 10 -2.44 22.63 6.57
N SER A 11 -2.07 23.39 5.52
CA SER A 11 -3.03 23.94 4.56
C SER A 11 -3.83 22.85 3.84
N HIS A 12 -3.20 21.71 3.53
CA HIS A 12 -3.90 20.56 2.94
C HIS A 12 -4.94 19.97 3.90
N CYS A 13 -4.60 19.84 5.18
CA CYS A 13 -5.54 19.38 6.20
C CYS A 13 -6.72 20.36 6.35
N ASP A 14 -6.45 21.66 6.37
CA ASP A 14 -7.50 22.70 6.47
C ASP A 14 -8.48 22.62 5.29
N ILE A 15 -7.96 22.51 4.05
CA ILE A 15 -8.78 22.37 2.83
C ILE A 15 -9.64 21.11 2.87
N GLN A 16 -9.09 20.01 3.37
CA GLN A 16 -9.79 18.72 3.46
C GLN A 16 -10.64 18.60 4.73
N GLN A 17 -10.71 19.62 5.58
CA GLN A 17 -11.40 19.62 6.87
C GLN A 17 -10.94 18.47 7.79
N LEU A 18 -9.65 18.19 7.79
CA LEU A 18 -9.01 17.19 8.64
C LEU A 18 -8.37 17.88 9.86
N GLU A 19 -8.49 17.28 11.02
CA GLU A 19 -7.77 17.75 12.21
C GLU A 19 -6.27 17.54 12.05
N VAL A 20 -5.50 18.56 12.41
CA VAL A 20 -4.05 18.51 12.38
C VAL A 20 -3.52 17.99 13.70
N ASN A 21 -2.82 16.86 13.67
CA ASN A 21 -2.21 16.25 14.84
C ASN A 21 -0.70 16.58 14.91
N SER A 22 -0.20 16.90 16.10
CA SER A 22 1.22 17.23 16.33
C SER A 22 2.16 16.10 15.90
N ASN A 23 1.78 14.84 16.13
CA ASN A 23 2.58 13.66 15.74
C ASN A 23 2.66 13.53 14.22
N GLN A 24 1.58 13.85 13.49
CA GLN A 24 1.60 13.89 12.02
C GLN A 24 2.54 14.97 11.50
N ILE A 25 2.53 16.18 12.11
CA ILE A 25 3.44 17.26 11.75
C ILE A 25 4.90 16.83 11.97
N GLU A 26 5.20 16.14 13.07
CA GLU A 26 6.55 15.61 13.33
C GLU A 26 7.01 14.63 12.25
N ILE A 27 6.12 13.73 11.81
CA ILE A 27 6.42 12.82 10.70
C ILE A 27 6.70 13.60 9.42
N VAL A 28 5.91 14.62 9.09
CA VAL A 28 6.12 15.48 7.91
C VAL A 28 7.49 16.17 7.97
N LYS A 29 7.93 16.66 9.14
CA LYS A 29 9.28 17.21 9.34
C LYS A 29 10.38 16.18 9.06
N LYS A 30 10.23 14.96 9.58
CA LYS A 30 11.18 13.86 9.34
C LYS A 30 11.23 13.46 7.87
N LEU A 31 10.09 13.48 7.15
CA LEU A 31 10.02 13.26 5.71
C LEU A 31 10.72 14.38 4.93
N GLU A 32 10.55 15.62 5.33
CA GLU A 32 11.27 16.76 4.73
C GLU A 32 12.79 16.61 4.89
N GLN A 33 13.24 16.22 6.08
CA GLN A 33 14.67 15.96 6.33
C GLN A 33 15.17 14.79 5.48
N TYR A 34 14.43 13.66 5.44
CA TYR A 34 14.75 12.50 4.59
C TYR A 34 14.90 12.91 3.12
N TYR A 35 14.00 13.75 2.62
CA TYR A 35 14.06 14.24 1.25
C TYR A 35 15.32 15.09 1.01
N LYS A 36 15.63 16.03 1.89
CA LYS A 36 16.83 16.86 1.80
C LYS A 36 18.11 16.03 1.74
N GLU A 37 18.23 15.01 2.58
CA GLU A 37 19.38 14.12 2.64
C GLU A 37 19.54 13.23 1.39
N ASN A 38 18.44 12.87 0.74
CA ASN A 38 18.45 11.90 -0.35
C ASN A 38 18.39 12.51 -1.75
N PHE A 39 17.75 13.67 -1.91
CA PHE A 39 17.44 14.25 -3.21
C PHE A 39 17.98 15.68 -3.41
N GLN A 40 18.26 16.44 -2.34
CA GLN A 40 18.79 17.78 -2.47
C GLN A 40 20.32 17.77 -2.45
N SER A 41 20.90 18.35 -3.52
CA SER A 41 22.26 18.85 -3.73
C SER A 41 23.45 17.91 -3.60
N TYR A 42 24.22 17.86 -4.69
CA TYR A 42 25.55 17.27 -4.80
C TYR A 42 26.57 17.85 -3.82
N PHE A 43 26.45 19.14 -3.47
CA PHE A 43 27.39 19.84 -2.59
C PHE A 43 27.30 19.45 -1.12
N SER A 44 26.11 19.08 -0.60
CA SER A 44 25.96 18.63 0.78
C SER A 44 26.53 17.22 1.02
N LYS A 45 26.64 16.40 -0.02
CA LYS A 45 27.19 15.03 0.06
C LYS A 45 28.71 15.00 0.23
N LEU A 46 29.42 16.04 -0.21
CA LEU A 46 30.88 16.16 -0.05
C LEU A 46 31.31 16.40 1.40
N PHE A 47 30.43 16.92 2.23
CA PHE A 47 30.74 17.27 3.64
C PHE A 47 30.10 16.33 4.68
N SER A 48 29.17 15.43 4.28
CA SER A 48 28.55 14.49 5.21
C SER A 48 29.15 13.11 5.11
N LYS A 49 29.98 12.73 6.10
CA LYS A 49 30.49 11.36 6.29
C LYS A 49 29.42 10.32 6.69
N LYS A 50 28.16 10.72 6.89
CA LYS A 50 27.07 9.80 7.24
C LYS A 50 26.44 9.22 5.98
N SER A 51 26.44 7.88 5.86
CA SER A 51 25.62 7.16 4.89
C SER A 51 24.16 7.56 5.08
N SER A 52 23.57 8.25 4.10
CA SER A 52 22.15 8.63 4.16
C SER A 52 21.28 7.38 4.22
N LYS A 53 20.28 7.39 5.10
CA LYS A 53 19.28 6.33 5.16
C LYS A 53 18.45 6.37 3.87
N LYS A 54 18.38 5.26 3.15
CA LYS A 54 17.74 5.17 1.82
C LYS A 54 16.25 4.82 1.88
N CYS A 55 15.74 4.46 3.05
CA CYS A 55 14.34 4.13 3.28
C CYS A 55 13.74 5.02 4.36
N PHE A 56 12.47 5.44 4.17
CA PHE A 56 11.65 6.02 5.22
C PHE A 56 10.52 5.03 5.52
N TYR A 57 10.51 4.48 6.73
CA TYR A 57 9.59 3.45 7.16
C TYR A 57 8.62 4.01 8.20
N LEU A 58 7.35 4.20 7.82
CA LEU A 58 6.30 4.73 8.69
C LEU A 58 5.38 3.59 9.13
N TYR A 59 5.37 3.30 10.42
CA TYR A 59 4.47 2.30 10.97
C TYR A 59 3.56 2.87 12.05
N GLY A 60 2.54 2.10 12.43
CA GLY A 60 1.53 2.45 13.46
C GLY A 60 0.21 1.78 13.18
N ASP A 61 -0.78 2.02 14.04
CA ASP A 61 -2.09 1.39 13.94
C ASP A 61 -2.86 1.75 12.67
N VAL A 62 -3.89 0.96 12.39
CA VAL A 62 -4.82 1.24 11.28
C VAL A 62 -5.62 2.50 11.59
N GLY A 63 -5.76 3.40 10.61
CA GLY A 63 -6.59 4.61 10.76
C GLY A 63 -5.85 5.85 11.20
N VAL A 64 -4.60 5.78 11.67
CA VAL A 64 -3.83 6.94 12.16
C VAL A 64 -3.36 7.93 11.07
N GLY A 65 -3.63 7.65 9.80
CA GLY A 65 -3.30 8.57 8.69
C GLY A 65 -1.94 8.36 8.04
N LYS A 66 -1.28 7.21 8.22
CA LYS A 66 0.01 6.89 7.56
C LYS A 66 -0.01 7.11 6.05
N THR A 67 -0.97 6.45 5.38
CA THR A 67 -1.13 6.54 3.93
C THR A 67 -1.46 7.95 3.47
N MET A 68 -2.24 8.73 4.25
CA MET A 68 -2.52 10.14 3.95
C MET A 68 -1.24 10.97 3.94
N ILE A 69 -0.39 10.85 4.96
CA ILE A 69 0.86 11.59 5.06
C ILE A 69 1.81 11.23 3.92
N LEU A 70 2.00 9.92 3.65
CA LEU A 70 2.91 9.50 2.59
C LEU A 70 2.39 9.81 1.19
N ASN A 71 1.06 9.78 0.95
CA ASN A 71 0.48 10.27 -0.30
C ASN A 71 0.72 11.76 -0.48
N PHE A 72 0.41 12.56 0.55
CA PHE A 72 0.69 13.99 0.52
C PHE A 72 2.16 14.26 0.17
N PHE A 73 3.10 13.59 0.83
CA PHE A 73 4.52 13.72 0.53
C PHE A 73 4.84 13.30 -0.92
N PHE A 74 4.38 12.12 -1.33
CA PHE A 74 4.62 11.54 -2.64
C PHE A 74 4.12 12.44 -3.78
N ASP A 75 2.95 13.07 -3.62
CA ASP A 75 2.36 13.94 -4.64
C ASP A 75 3.13 15.25 -4.85
N HIS A 76 3.85 15.71 -3.80
CA HIS A 76 4.66 16.93 -3.86
C HIS A 76 6.09 16.72 -4.39
N LEU A 77 6.49 15.49 -4.70
CA LEU A 77 7.81 15.18 -5.24
C LEU A 77 7.89 15.44 -6.76
N LYS A 78 9.08 15.81 -7.24
CA LYS A 78 9.35 16.02 -8.67
C LYS A 78 10.09 14.86 -9.32
N GLU A 79 10.62 13.95 -8.53
CA GLU A 79 11.41 12.81 -8.93
C GLU A 79 10.56 11.77 -9.69
N LYS A 80 11.22 10.97 -10.55
CA LYS A 80 10.60 9.78 -11.11
C LYS A 80 10.23 8.84 -9.97
N ARG A 81 8.94 8.60 -9.78
CA ARG A 81 8.41 7.87 -8.64
C ARG A 81 7.38 6.83 -9.04
N LEU A 82 7.31 5.75 -8.29
CA LEU A 82 6.38 4.64 -8.50
C LEU A 82 5.72 4.31 -7.16
N ARG A 83 4.40 4.17 -7.13
CA ARG A 83 3.64 3.68 -5.99
C ARG A 83 3.03 2.33 -6.32
N LEU A 84 3.21 1.37 -5.43
CA LEU A 84 2.69 0.01 -5.55
C LEU A 84 2.23 -0.48 -4.18
N HIS A 85 1.19 -1.29 -4.13
CA HIS A 85 0.99 -2.16 -2.98
C HIS A 85 2.11 -3.20 -2.93
N PHE A 86 2.57 -3.51 -1.73
CA PHE A 86 3.70 -4.44 -1.59
C PHE A 86 3.43 -5.81 -2.22
N ASN A 87 2.19 -6.33 -2.07
CA ASN A 87 1.79 -7.59 -2.71
C ASN A 87 1.87 -7.52 -4.25
N GLU A 88 1.41 -6.42 -4.85
CA GLU A 88 1.53 -6.21 -6.29
C GLU A 88 2.98 -6.20 -6.76
N PHE A 89 3.86 -5.56 -6.00
CA PHE A 89 5.30 -5.55 -6.28
C PHE A 89 5.90 -6.95 -6.27
N MET A 90 5.55 -7.79 -5.28
CA MET A 90 6.03 -9.16 -5.19
C MET A 90 5.49 -10.03 -6.31
N LEU A 91 4.23 -9.88 -6.69
CA LEU A 91 3.65 -10.57 -7.85
C LEU A 91 4.40 -10.23 -9.15
N ASN A 92 4.62 -8.94 -9.40
CA ASN A 92 5.38 -8.47 -10.57
C ASN A 92 6.82 -9.02 -10.58
N PHE A 93 7.44 -9.15 -9.40
CA PHE A 93 8.76 -9.75 -9.27
C PHE A 93 8.74 -11.25 -9.59
N HIS A 94 7.79 -12.00 -9.04
CA HIS A 94 7.66 -13.44 -9.31
C HIS A 94 7.36 -13.73 -10.78
N ASP A 95 6.48 -12.96 -11.41
CA ASP A 95 6.20 -13.07 -12.83
C ASP A 95 7.46 -12.82 -13.67
N PHE A 96 8.23 -11.78 -13.34
CA PHE A 96 9.50 -11.50 -14.01
C PHE A 96 10.51 -12.62 -13.87
N VAL A 97 10.64 -13.22 -12.68
CA VAL A 97 11.53 -14.37 -12.44
C VAL A 97 11.08 -15.58 -13.26
N HIS A 98 9.78 -15.84 -13.32
CA HIS A 98 9.21 -16.97 -14.06
C HIS A 98 9.44 -16.84 -15.58
N GLU A 99 9.31 -15.62 -16.12
CA GLU A 99 9.51 -15.35 -17.54
C GLU A 99 10.98 -15.45 -17.98
N LYS A 100 11.90 -14.93 -17.16
CA LYS A 100 13.28 -14.71 -17.58
C LYS A 100 14.21 -15.90 -17.39
N LYS A 101 14.00 -16.77 -16.40
CA LYS A 101 14.82 -17.98 -16.09
C LYS A 101 16.35 -17.79 -16.22
N GLU A 102 16.86 -16.58 -16.00
CA GLU A 102 18.26 -16.19 -16.22
C GLU A 102 19.02 -16.15 -14.89
N GLU A 103 20.35 -16.39 -14.96
CA GLU A 103 21.22 -16.00 -13.85
C GLU A 103 21.17 -14.47 -13.63
N ASN A 104 21.16 -14.02 -12.38
CA ASN A 104 21.06 -12.59 -12.00
C ASN A 104 19.71 -11.89 -12.23
N THR A 105 18.61 -12.62 -12.25
CA THR A 105 17.26 -12.09 -12.47
C THR A 105 16.91 -10.92 -11.55
N ILE A 106 17.35 -10.95 -10.26
CA ILE A 106 17.16 -9.83 -9.31
C ILE A 106 17.82 -8.55 -9.84
N ASN A 107 19.05 -8.62 -10.34
CA ASN A 107 19.77 -7.45 -10.85
C ASN A 107 19.05 -6.85 -12.06
N HIS A 108 18.56 -7.68 -12.97
CA HIS A 108 17.82 -7.24 -14.16
C HIS A 108 16.50 -6.59 -13.77
N PHE A 109 15.76 -7.19 -12.86
CA PHE A 109 14.51 -6.62 -12.34
C PHE A 109 14.75 -5.24 -11.71
N VAL A 110 15.76 -5.11 -10.84
CA VAL A 110 16.04 -3.85 -10.15
C VAL A 110 16.57 -2.79 -11.11
N LYS A 111 17.35 -3.14 -12.13
CA LYS A 111 17.74 -2.21 -13.20
C LYS A 111 16.52 -1.68 -13.96
N ASN A 112 15.56 -2.55 -14.29
CA ASN A 112 14.30 -2.13 -14.92
C ASN A 112 13.49 -1.20 -14.03
N LEU A 113 13.45 -1.45 -12.72
CA LEU A 113 12.83 -0.55 -11.75
C LEU A 113 13.53 0.82 -11.74
N LYS A 114 14.86 0.83 -11.78
CA LYS A 114 15.65 2.06 -11.77
C LYS A 114 15.37 2.97 -12.97
N LEU A 115 15.08 2.39 -14.12
CA LEU A 115 14.69 3.17 -15.31
C LEU A 115 13.31 3.86 -15.12
N LYS A 116 12.42 3.21 -14.35
CA LYS A 116 11.05 3.69 -14.10
C LYS A 116 10.99 4.70 -12.95
N ALA A 117 11.78 4.48 -11.89
CA ALA A 117 11.68 5.29 -10.67
C ALA A 117 13.01 5.42 -9.92
N SER A 118 13.23 6.59 -9.32
CA SER A 118 14.28 6.85 -8.33
C SER A 118 13.77 6.75 -6.89
N LEU A 119 12.44 6.78 -6.70
CA LEU A 119 11.74 6.55 -5.45
C LEU A 119 10.59 5.56 -5.66
N ILE A 120 10.49 4.56 -4.79
CA ILE A 120 9.35 3.63 -4.75
C ILE A 120 8.61 3.83 -3.42
N TYR A 121 7.29 3.94 -3.51
CA TYR A 121 6.40 3.93 -2.37
C TYR A 121 5.70 2.58 -2.27
N PHE A 122 6.01 1.82 -1.23
CA PHE A 122 5.31 0.61 -0.87
C PHE A 122 4.21 0.91 0.15
N ASP A 123 2.96 0.80 -0.30
CA ASP A 123 1.81 0.91 0.59
C ASP A 123 1.47 -0.46 1.19
N GLU A 124 1.08 -0.48 2.47
CA GLU A 124 0.70 -1.69 3.21
C GLU A 124 1.78 -2.79 3.18
N PHE A 125 3.02 -2.42 3.55
CA PHE A 125 4.13 -3.36 3.59
C PHE A 125 3.90 -4.41 4.67
N GLN A 126 3.68 -5.64 4.24
CA GLN A 126 3.48 -6.80 5.09
C GLN A 126 4.07 -8.04 4.43
N VAL A 127 4.80 -8.84 5.19
CA VAL A 127 5.39 -10.10 4.72
C VAL A 127 4.64 -11.25 5.36
N THR A 128 3.94 -12.04 4.57
CA THR A 128 3.11 -13.17 5.01
C THR A 128 3.56 -14.51 4.43
N ASN A 129 4.31 -14.46 3.33
CA ASN A 129 4.73 -15.64 2.57
C ASN A 129 6.22 -15.93 2.81
N ILE A 130 6.54 -17.21 3.04
CA ILE A 130 7.93 -17.67 3.24
C ILE A 130 8.80 -17.46 1.98
N VAL A 131 8.24 -17.64 0.79
CA VAL A 131 8.98 -17.46 -0.47
C VAL A 131 9.44 -16.01 -0.61
N ASP A 132 8.55 -15.06 -0.31
CA ASP A 132 8.89 -13.64 -0.29
C ASP A 132 9.95 -13.34 0.77
N ALA A 133 9.77 -13.86 1.99
CA ALA A 133 10.70 -13.65 3.09
C ALA A 133 12.14 -14.05 2.73
N MET A 134 12.32 -15.14 2.02
CA MET A 134 13.65 -15.63 1.62
C MET A 134 14.34 -14.76 0.55
N ILE A 135 13.56 -14.08 -0.28
CA ILE A 135 14.08 -13.31 -1.43
C ILE A 135 14.33 -11.85 -1.04
N LEU A 136 13.53 -11.30 -0.12
CA LEU A 136 13.51 -9.87 0.20
C LEU A 136 14.88 -9.32 0.60
N GLY A 137 15.69 -10.09 1.32
CA GLY A 137 17.03 -9.65 1.73
C GLY A 137 17.89 -9.28 0.53
N LYS A 138 17.98 -10.14 -0.47
CA LYS A 138 18.76 -9.93 -1.69
C LYS A 138 18.14 -8.84 -2.57
N LEU A 139 16.81 -8.82 -2.69
CA LEU A 139 16.09 -7.88 -3.53
C LEU A 139 16.26 -6.44 -3.02
N PHE A 140 16.05 -6.20 -1.72
CA PHE A 140 16.19 -4.86 -1.15
C PHE A 140 17.64 -4.39 -1.08
N ASP A 141 18.60 -5.30 -0.81
CA ASP A 141 20.01 -4.96 -0.88
C ASP A 141 20.39 -4.44 -2.28
N GLN A 142 19.91 -5.11 -3.33
CA GLN A 142 20.12 -4.67 -4.71
C GLN A 142 19.41 -3.36 -5.03
N ILE A 143 18.18 -3.16 -4.57
CA ILE A 143 17.44 -1.89 -4.71
C ILE A 143 18.24 -0.73 -4.09
N PHE A 144 18.80 -0.93 -2.90
CA PHE A 144 19.62 0.09 -2.24
C PHE A 144 20.98 0.30 -2.92
N LYS A 145 21.59 -0.75 -3.50
CA LYS A 145 22.82 -0.63 -4.31
C LYS A 145 22.60 0.23 -5.55
N GLU A 146 21.47 0.03 -6.22
CA GLU A 146 21.08 0.83 -7.40
C GLU A 146 20.61 2.25 -7.04
N ASN A 147 20.72 2.64 -5.78
CA ASN A 147 20.41 3.99 -5.33
C ASN A 147 18.93 4.38 -5.51
N ILE A 148 18.02 3.40 -5.50
CA ILE A 148 16.58 3.61 -5.43
C ILE A 148 16.24 3.92 -3.97
N ARG A 149 15.42 4.96 -3.75
CA ARG A 149 14.89 5.31 -2.43
C ARG A 149 13.56 4.62 -2.23
N ILE A 150 13.24 4.35 -0.98
CA ILE A 150 12.00 3.67 -0.61
C ILE A 150 11.28 4.49 0.46
N ILE A 151 9.97 4.62 0.34
CA ILE A 151 9.09 5.01 1.44
C ILE A 151 8.07 3.91 1.65
N VAL A 152 7.69 3.67 2.90
CA VAL A 152 6.87 2.51 3.30
C VAL A 152 5.82 2.92 4.31
N THR A 153 4.56 2.46 4.12
CA THR A 153 3.60 2.35 5.22
C THR A 153 3.49 0.90 5.69
N SER A 154 3.40 0.69 6.99
CA SER A 154 3.18 -0.63 7.59
C SER A 154 2.35 -0.51 8.86
N ASN A 155 1.71 -1.60 9.28
CA ASN A 155 1.10 -1.71 10.60
C ASN A 155 2.06 -2.29 11.65
N THR A 156 3.24 -2.72 11.22
CA THR A 156 4.20 -3.45 12.04
C THR A 156 5.56 -2.78 11.97
N LYS A 157 6.28 -2.68 13.08
CA LYS A 157 7.67 -2.20 13.08
C LYS A 157 8.60 -3.19 12.40
N ILE A 158 9.76 -2.70 11.93
CA ILE A 158 10.72 -3.52 11.17
C ILE A 158 11.13 -4.77 11.94
N SER A 159 11.44 -4.67 13.23
CA SER A 159 11.88 -5.80 14.05
C SER A 159 10.82 -6.89 14.26
N GLU A 160 9.55 -6.58 14.03
CA GLU A 160 8.41 -7.50 14.19
C GLU A 160 7.86 -8.04 12.86
N LEU A 161 8.42 -7.60 11.73
CA LEU A 161 8.05 -8.14 10.44
C LEU A 161 8.23 -9.66 10.43
N TYR A 162 7.23 -10.37 9.93
CA TYR A 162 7.22 -11.83 9.80
C TYR A 162 7.49 -12.54 11.15
N LYS A 163 6.95 -12.02 12.28
CA LYS A 163 7.29 -12.44 13.66
C LYS A 163 7.06 -13.93 13.90
N ASP A 164 5.94 -14.47 13.48
CA ASP A 164 5.56 -15.86 13.67
C ASP A 164 5.69 -16.71 12.41
N GLY A 165 6.45 -16.19 11.42
CA GLY A 165 6.63 -16.85 10.15
C GLY A 165 7.58 -18.05 10.21
N LEU A 166 7.32 -19.02 9.31
CA LEU A 166 8.17 -20.20 9.15
C LEU A 166 9.59 -19.79 8.75
N GLN A 167 10.60 -20.43 9.35
CA GLN A 167 12.03 -20.18 9.06
C GLN A 167 12.43 -18.70 9.21
N ARG A 168 11.87 -18.01 10.19
CA ARG A 168 12.12 -16.57 10.45
C ARG A 168 13.62 -16.22 10.58
N ASP A 169 14.46 -17.16 10.98
CA ASP A 169 15.90 -16.92 11.07
C ASP A 169 16.52 -16.56 9.72
N GLN A 170 16.00 -17.08 8.62
CA GLN A 170 16.43 -16.74 7.27
C GLN A 170 15.95 -15.34 6.82
N PHE A 171 14.94 -14.79 7.48
CA PHE A 171 14.43 -13.45 7.26
C PHE A 171 15.18 -12.37 8.06
N LYS A 172 15.83 -12.74 9.17
CA LYS A 172 16.59 -11.80 10.02
C LYS A 172 17.62 -10.94 9.26
N PRO A 173 18.33 -11.43 8.23
CA PRO A 173 19.22 -10.59 7.43
C PRO A 173 18.49 -9.43 6.74
N PHE A 174 17.28 -9.63 6.25
CA PHE A 174 16.44 -8.56 5.70
C PHE A 174 16.08 -7.51 6.77
N ILE A 175 15.67 -7.95 7.96
CA ILE A 175 15.38 -7.04 9.09
C ILE A 175 16.59 -6.15 9.36
N LYS A 176 17.80 -6.74 9.47
CA LYS A 176 19.04 -5.97 9.70
C LYS A 176 19.32 -4.95 8.60
N VAL A 177 19.13 -5.32 7.33
CA VAL A 177 19.28 -4.39 6.20
C VAL A 177 18.30 -3.23 6.33
N MET A 178 17.03 -3.51 6.63
CA MET A 178 16.01 -2.49 6.80
C MET A 178 16.31 -1.56 7.98
N GLU A 179 16.66 -2.06 9.15
CA GLU A 179 17.05 -1.26 10.31
C GLU A 179 18.24 -0.33 10.02
N GLN A 180 19.24 -0.85 9.29
CA GLN A 180 20.40 -0.06 8.91
C GLN A 180 20.10 1.02 7.86
N LYS A 181 19.22 0.75 6.93
CA LYS A 181 18.92 1.61 5.78
C LYS A 181 17.69 2.49 5.96
N SER A 182 16.91 2.31 7.02
CA SER A 182 15.66 3.04 7.23
C SER A 182 15.75 4.13 8.29
N VAL A 183 15.03 5.23 8.06
CA VAL A 183 14.52 6.10 9.11
C VAL A 183 13.18 5.48 9.53
N GLU A 184 13.17 4.78 10.65
CA GLU A 184 11.96 4.15 11.18
C GLU A 184 11.21 5.15 12.06
N CYS A 185 9.93 5.34 11.80
CA CYS A 185 9.07 6.28 12.52
C CYS A 185 7.75 5.60 12.91
N GLU A 186 7.35 5.76 14.15
CA GLU A 186 6.03 5.35 14.63
C GLU A 186 5.06 6.53 14.60
N LEU A 187 3.87 6.32 14.06
CA LEU A 187 2.77 7.27 14.16
C LEU A 187 1.74 6.73 15.14
N LYS A 188 1.67 7.34 16.33
CA LYS A 188 0.66 7.07 17.35
C LYS A 188 -0.32 8.21 17.41
N ILE A 189 -1.60 7.90 17.38
CA ILE A 189 -2.70 8.84 17.57
C ILE A 189 -3.74 8.13 18.41
N GLU A 190 -4.19 8.79 19.47
CA GLU A 190 -5.17 8.21 20.40
C GLU A 190 -6.55 8.05 19.76
N ASP A 191 -6.90 8.89 18.77
CA ASP A 191 -8.17 8.86 18.07
C ASP A 191 -8.06 8.25 16.67
N ASP A 192 -8.91 7.25 16.37
CA ASP A 192 -9.06 6.72 15.01
C ASP A 192 -9.90 7.70 14.18
N TYR A 193 -9.26 8.48 13.32
CA TYR A 193 -9.93 9.47 12.42
C TYR A 193 -10.95 8.86 11.47
N ARG A 194 -10.97 7.55 11.27
CA ARG A 194 -12.03 6.90 10.50
C ARG A 194 -13.37 6.95 11.21
N LYS A 195 -13.35 7.04 12.56
CA LYS A 195 -14.56 7.15 13.38
C LYS A 195 -15.10 8.57 13.47
N SER A 196 -14.25 9.58 13.34
CA SER A 196 -14.61 11.00 13.44
C SER A 196 -15.07 11.62 12.12
N SER A 197 -14.71 11.04 10.97
CA SER A 197 -15.21 11.54 9.69
C SER A 197 -16.68 11.13 9.51
N ASN A 198 -17.58 12.03 9.88
CA ASN A 198 -18.99 12.07 9.48
C ASN A 198 -19.11 12.23 7.94
N ASN A 199 -18.41 11.40 7.18
CA ASN A 199 -18.55 11.34 5.74
C ASN A 199 -19.90 10.69 5.42
N GLN A 200 -20.85 11.51 5.04
CA GLN A 200 -22.26 11.30 4.76
C GLN A 200 -22.59 10.25 3.68
N LYS A 201 -21.65 9.42 3.29
CA LYS A 201 -21.91 8.24 2.45
C LYS A 201 -21.69 6.98 3.28
N GLN A 202 -22.77 6.49 3.86
CA GLN A 202 -22.78 5.21 4.56
C GLN A 202 -22.18 4.13 3.64
N ARG A 203 -20.99 3.62 3.98
CA ARG A 203 -20.27 2.59 3.19
C ARG A 203 -20.46 1.19 3.74
N TYR A 204 -21.01 1.06 4.92
CA TYR A 204 -21.33 -0.20 5.57
C TYR A 204 -22.72 -0.14 6.20
N PHE A 205 -23.37 -1.28 6.27
CA PHE A 205 -24.72 -1.44 6.79
C PHE A 205 -24.72 -2.54 7.84
N TYR A 206 -25.08 -2.21 9.07
CA TYR A 206 -25.09 -3.07 10.24
C TYR A 206 -26.28 -2.72 11.14
N PRO A 207 -26.83 -3.69 11.90
CA PRO A 207 -26.59 -5.15 11.88
C PRO A 207 -27.18 -5.86 10.65
N LEU A 208 -26.80 -7.15 10.44
CA LEU A 208 -27.37 -7.96 9.38
C LEU A 208 -28.83 -8.33 9.73
N ASN A 209 -29.79 -7.59 9.20
CA ASN A 209 -31.23 -7.81 9.37
C ASN A 209 -32.01 -7.41 8.11
N GLN A 210 -33.33 -7.59 8.12
CA GLN A 210 -34.19 -7.27 6.97
C GLN A 210 -34.16 -5.79 6.58
N GLU A 211 -34.10 -4.89 7.56
CA GLU A 211 -34.04 -3.44 7.32
C GLU A 211 -32.74 -3.05 6.61
N THR A 212 -31.62 -3.60 7.07
CA THR A 212 -30.30 -3.38 6.46
C THR A 212 -30.26 -3.95 5.05
N ASN A 213 -30.80 -5.14 4.82
CA ASN A 213 -30.92 -5.71 3.49
C ASN A 213 -31.73 -4.83 2.54
N PHE A 214 -32.81 -4.23 3.01
CA PHE A 214 -33.59 -3.27 2.22
C PHE A 214 -32.75 -2.03 1.86
N LYS A 215 -32.01 -1.48 2.82
CA LYS A 215 -31.13 -0.33 2.62
C LYS A 215 -30.03 -0.62 1.59
N ILE A 216 -29.36 -1.78 1.67
CA ILE A 216 -28.35 -2.22 0.70
C ILE A 216 -28.98 -2.39 -0.69
N ASN A 217 -30.13 -3.02 -0.79
CA ASN A 217 -30.83 -3.21 -2.05
C ASN A 217 -31.22 -1.87 -2.70
N LYS A 218 -31.72 -0.93 -1.90
CA LYS A 218 -32.04 0.43 -2.36
C LYS A 218 -30.79 1.15 -2.84
N PHE A 219 -29.71 1.09 -2.07
CA PHE A 219 -28.43 1.68 -2.43
C PHE A 219 -27.89 1.09 -3.74
N PHE A 220 -27.87 -0.25 -3.86
CA PHE A 220 -27.38 -0.93 -5.07
C PHE A 220 -28.19 -0.53 -6.31
N ARG A 221 -29.52 -0.49 -6.22
CA ARG A 221 -30.38 0.00 -7.30
C ARG A 221 -30.06 1.43 -7.70
N THR A 222 -29.74 2.30 -6.73
CA THR A 222 -29.41 3.70 -7.02
C THR A 222 -28.11 3.81 -7.83
N ILE A 223 -27.06 3.04 -7.49
CA ILE A 223 -25.76 3.11 -8.20
C ILE A 223 -25.74 2.33 -9.52
N THR A 224 -26.76 1.50 -9.79
CA THR A 224 -26.88 0.71 -11.03
C THR A 224 -28.03 1.18 -11.92
N LYS A 225 -28.79 2.25 -11.56
CA LYS A 225 -30.03 2.68 -12.20
C LYS A 225 -29.95 2.77 -13.72
N ASP A 226 -28.85 3.33 -14.25
CA ASP A 226 -28.67 3.58 -15.68
C ASP A 226 -27.61 2.66 -16.31
N LYS A 227 -27.30 1.52 -15.67
CA LYS A 227 -26.23 0.60 -16.09
C LYS A 227 -26.81 -0.71 -16.60
N LYS A 228 -26.24 -1.22 -17.68
CA LYS A 228 -26.62 -2.50 -18.24
C LYS A 228 -26.05 -3.65 -17.42
N HIS A 229 -26.89 -4.60 -17.09
CA HIS A 229 -26.47 -5.89 -16.50
C HIS A 229 -25.82 -6.75 -17.57
N SER A 230 -24.70 -7.41 -17.22
CA SER A 230 -24.04 -8.38 -18.07
C SER A 230 -23.30 -9.42 -17.24
N LEU A 231 -23.03 -10.58 -17.81
CA LEU A 231 -22.04 -11.52 -17.28
C LEU A 231 -20.64 -11.01 -17.67
N LYS A 232 -19.76 -10.84 -16.68
CA LYS A 232 -18.36 -10.52 -16.93
C LYS A 232 -17.49 -11.72 -16.59
N ILE A 233 -16.65 -12.14 -17.52
CA ILE A 233 -15.64 -13.16 -17.28
C ILE A 233 -14.28 -12.48 -17.22
N ILE A 234 -13.52 -12.76 -16.18
CA ILE A 234 -12.16 -12.26 -15.96
C ILE A 234 -11.23 -13.48 -15.99
N ASN A 235 -10.24 -13.47 -16.87
CA ASN A 235 -9.22 -14.52 -16.89
C ASN A 235 -8.04 -14.13 -16.02
N VAL A 236 -7.71 -14.98 -15.05
CA VAL A 236 -6.56 -14.82 -14.16
C VAL A 236 -5.65 -16.03 -14.31
N LYS A 237 -4.52 -15.84 -14.98
CA LYS A 237 -3.52 -16.91 -15.21
C LYS A 237 -4.14 -18.23 -15.73
N GLY A 238 -5.02 -18.13 -16.70
CA GLY A 238 -5.68 -19.29 -17.33
C GLY A 238 -6.90 -19.84 -16.58
N ARG A 239 -7.33 -19.22 -15.48
CA ARG A 239 -8.57 -19.53 -14.77
C ARG A 239 -9.62 -18.46 -15.04
N ASP A 240 -10.83 -18.88 -15.35
CA ASP A 240 -11.94 -17.97 -15.60
C ASP A 240 -12.72 -17.73 -14.31
N PHE A 241 -12.78 -16.46 -13.86
CA PHE A 241 -13.63 -16.00 -12.79
C PHE A 241 -14.87 -15.30 -13.36
N LYS A 242 -16.06 -15.82 -13.02
CA LYS A 242 -17.34 -15.32 -13.53
C LYS A 242 -17.97 -14.36 -12.52
N ILE A 243 -18.34 -13.17 -12.97
CA ILE A 243 -19.08 -12.18 -12.20
C ILE A 243 -20.47 -12.08 -12.78
N GLU A 244 -21.46 -12.64 -12.09
CA GLU A 244 -22.84 -12.67 -12.56
C GLU A 244 -23.53 -11.31 -12.45
N ASN A 245 -23.32 -10.61 -11.34
CA ASN A 245 -23.95 -9.32 -11.05
C ASN A 245 -23.05 -8.14 -11.42
N PHE A 246 -22.70 -8.02 -12.71
CA PHE A 246 -21.86 -6.95 -13.24
C PHE A 246 -22.70 -5.90 -13.97
N TYR A 247 -22.58 -4.63 -13.56
CA TYR A 247 -23.28 -3.47 -14.10
C TYR A 247 -22.29 -2.38 -14.49
N GLU A 248 -21.65 -2.50 -15.66
CA GLU A 248 -20.70 -1.50 -16.20
C GLU A 248 -19.65 -1.02 -15.15
N GLY A 249 -19.01 -1.97 -14.49
CA GLY A 249 -17.99 -1.72 -13.47
C GLY A 249 -18.53 -1.63 -12.04
N VAL A 250 -19.83 -1.74 -11.82
CA VAL A 250 -20.44 -1.93 -10.50
C VAL A 250 -20.75 -3.40 -10.31
N VAL A 251 -20.30 -4.00 -9.21
CA VAL A 251 -20.52 -5.42 -8.93
C VAL A 251 -21.05 -5.62 -7.53
N ARG A 252 -21.75 -6.73 -7.34
CA ARG A 252 -22.25 -7.17 -6.05
C ARG A 252 -21.92 -8.64 -5.85
N PHE A 253 -21.24 -8.93 -4.76
CA PHE A 253 -20.89 -10.29 -4.34
C PHE A 253 -21.53 -10.61 -3.00
N ASN A 254 -21.89 -11.85 -2.82
CA ASN A 254 -22.05 -12.41 -1.49
C ASN A 254 -20.63 -12.68 -0.91
N PHE A 255 -20.45 -12.55 0.41
CA PHE A 255 -19.18 -12.83 1.07
C PHE A 255 -18.61 -14.20 0.70
N ASN A 256 -19.45 -15.23 0.64
CA ASN A 256 -19.00 -16.58 0.29
C ASN A 256 -18.53 -16.70 -1.18
N GLU A 257 -19.13 -15.94 -2.10
CA GLU A 257 -18.70 -15.95 -3.51
C GLU A 257 -17.33 -15.34 -3.71
N LEU A 258 -16.95 -14.39 -2.86
CA LEU A 258 -15.69 -13.67 -2.98
C LEU A 258 -14.63 -14.12 -1.98
N CYS A 259 -15.02 -14.37 -0.72
CA CYS A 259 -14.07 -14.57 0.38
C CYS A 259 -13.96 -16.01 0.87
N ALA A 260 -14.90 -16.90 0.53
CA ALA A 260 -14.87 -18.32 0.89
C ALA A 260 -14.42 -19.23 -0.28
N GLN A 261 -13.97 -18.66 -1.38
CA GLN A 261 -13.40 -19.38 -2.52
C GLN A 261 -11.87 -19.42 -2.44
N ASN A 262 -11.24 -20.33 -3.17
CA ASN A 262 -9.79 -20.41 -3.29
C ASN A 262 -9.26 -19.29 -4.21
N LEU A 263 -9.45 -18.05 -3.82
CA LEU A 263 -8.95 -16.87 -4.52
C LEU A 263 -7.67 -16.37 -3.84
N GLY A 264 -6.67 -16.07 -4.65
CA GLY A 264 -5.42 -15.46 -4.20
C GLY A 264 -5.40 -13.94 -4.43
N ALA A 265 -4.33 -13.30 -4.01
CA ALA A 265 -4.15 -11.84 -4.18
C ALA A 265 -4.28 -11.38 -5.64
N GLU A 266 -3.84 -12.19 -6.58
CA GLU A 266 -3.92 -11.91 -8.02
C GLU A 266 -5.36 -11.84 -8.53
N ASP A 267 -6.22 -12.74 -8.06
CA ASP A 267 -7.64 -12.77 -8.43
C ASP A 267 -8.32 -11.47 -7.97
N TYR A 268 -8.08 -11.05 -6.73
CA TYR A 268 -8.61 -9.80 -6.20
C TYR A 268 -8.09 -8.56 -6.94
N LEU A 269 -6.81 -8.51 -7.26
CA LEU A 269 -6.24 -7.41 -8.04
C LEU A 269 -6.89 -7.31 -9.42
N GLU A 270 -7.13 -8.43 -10.08
CA GLU A 270 -7.77 -8.43 -11.40
C GLU A 270 -9.25 -8.05 -11.32
N ILE A 271 -9.97 -8.47 -10.27
CA ILE A 271 -11.34 -8.02 -10.01
C ILE A 271 -11.36 -6.48 -9.83
N ILE A 272 -10.47 -5.92 -9.00
CA ILE A 272 -10.39 -4.47 -8.74
C ILE A 272 -10.09 -3.68 -10.02
N LYS A 273 -9.19 -4.16 -10.89
CA LYS A 273 -8.91 -3.51 -12.17
C LYS A 273 -10.15 -3.40 -13.09
N ASN A 274 -11.02 -4.38 -13.02
CA ASN A 274 -12.22 -4.45 -13.85
C ASN A 274 -13.46 -3.80 -13.21
N CYS A 275 -13.42 -3.47 -11.92
CA CYS A 275 -14.57 -2.98 -11.16
C CYS A 275 -14.29 -1.59 -10.58
N LYS A 276 -15.23 -0.65 -10.80
CA LYS A 276 -15.17 0.71 -10.23
C LYS A 276 -15.80 0.77 -8.84
N PHE A 277 -16.74 -0.12 -8.56
CA PHE A 277 -17.48 -0.16 -7.30
C PHE A 277 -17.86 -1.61 -6.95
N ILE A 278 -17.51 -2.04 -5.76
CA ILE A 278 -17.77 -3.40 -5.28
C ILE A 278 -18.65 -3.33 -4.03
N VAL A 279 -19.77 -4.03 -4.04
CA VAL A 279 -20.62 -4.25 -2.88
C VAL A 279 -20.44 -5.69 -2.42
N ILE A 280 -20.17 -5.91 -1.15
CA ILE A 280 -20.04 -7.24 -0.56
C ILE A 280 -21.15 -7.39 0.50
N ASP A 281 -21.97 -8.40 0.30
CA ASP A 281 -23.09 -8.71 1.20
C ASP A 281 -22.75 -9.85 2.17
N GLN A 282 -23.51 -9.91 3.26
CA GLN A 282 -23.52 -11.01 4.23
C GLN A 282 -22.12 -11.30 4.82
N ILE A 283 -21.36 -10.26 5.09
CA ILE A 283 -20.09 -10.39 5.78
C ILE A 283 -20.36 -10.91 7.21
N PRO A 284 -19.84 -12.09 7.59
CA PRO A 284 -20.09 -12.63 8.93
C PRO A 284 -19.39 -11.78 9.99
N GLN A 285 -19.86 -11.89 11.22
CA GLN A 285 -19.12 -11.34 12.36
C GLN A 285 -17.88 -12.21 12.61
N PHE A 286 -16.71 -11.59 12.56
CA PHE A 286 -15.46 -12.24 12.91
C PHE A 286 -15.28 -12.15 14.43
N ASN A 287 -14.93 -13.28 15.07
CA ASN A 287 -14.63 -13.37 16.50
C ASN A 287 -13.14 -13.15 16.73
#